data_e56e944148de52db65369acef801c6c9
#
_entry.id   e56e944148de52db65369acef801c6c9
#
_cell.length_a   1.000
_cell.length_b   1.000
_cell.length_c   1.000
_cell.angle_alpha   90.00
_cell.angle_beta   90.00
_cell.angle_gamma   90.00
#
_symmetry.space_group_name_H-M   'P 1'
#
loop_
_entity.id
_entity.type
_entity.pdbx_description
1 polymer ?
#
loop_
_entity_poly.entity_id
_entity_poly.type
_entity_poly.pdbx_seq_one_letter_code
_entity_poly.pdbx_strand_id
1 'polypeptide(L)'
;MGPSVSVSGKILLIDANVFFARRITDALKQEGFEVVHSTQSGYALTMLEYDTPSAIVCSTSLREINAHDLPPIVHADPKTAHVPVIALGEGGDQALMAAFRSGCADYLDKRLGPELIATQIKNFLRSNAEGFQPVQMLGSSDTALSGNLSHMDLPGVVQMLTHTRQSGALYVNANAIDGIVFFESGNVTHAECGDLVGDDAVVQIVKFCNGMESGSYKFLPGESAATRTVLRSATELMLNALRELDESAKEENAEGGF
;
A
#
# COMPACT_ATOMS: atom_id res chain seq x y z
N MET A 1 -1.77 -30.61 -0.56
CA MET A 1 -2.94 -29.73 -0.43
C MET A 1 -2.88 -29.13 0.97
N GLY A 2 -2.33 -27.93 1.09
CA GLY A 2 -2.34 -27.18 2.34
C GLY A 2 -3.74 -26.58 2.57
N PRO A 3 -4.15 -26.30 3.81
CA PRO A 3 -5.44 -25.70 4.09
C PRO A 3 -5.46 -24.31 3.46
N SER A 4 -6.37 -24.08 2.52
CA SER A 4 -6.68 -22.74 2.03
C SER A 4 -7.27 -21.94 3.20
N VAL A 5 -6.52 -20.99 3.73
CA VAL A 5 -7.05 -20.02 4.70
C VAL A 5 -8.12 -19.23 3.95
N SER A 6 -9.38 -19.56 4.21
CA SER A 6 -10.49 -18.76 3.70
C SER A 6 -10.50 -17.44 4.47
N VAL A 7 -10.06 -16.36 3.84
CA VAL A 7 -10.26 -15.02 4.38
C VAL A 7 -11.75 -14.72 4.27
N SER A 8 -12.48 -14.91 5.36
CA SER A 8 -13.88 -14.50 5.50
C SER A 8 -13.90 -13.32 6.46
N GLY A 9 -14.51 -12.24 6.07
CA GLY A 9 -14.63 -11.04 6.89
C GLY A 9 -15.75 -10.15 6.37
N LYS A 10 -16.09 -9.12 7.14
CA LYS A 10 -17.12 -8.14 6.78
C LYS A 10 -16.45 -6.91 6.15
N ILE A 11 -16.94 -6.48 5.01
CA ILE A 11 -16.52 -5.26 4.32
C ILE A 11 -17.63 -4.23 4.43
N LEU A 12 -17.29 -3.03 4.90
CA LEU A 12 -18.18 -1.87 4.84
C LEU A 12 -17.85 -1.09 3.55
N LEU A 13 -18.74 -1.17 2.56
CA LEU A 13 -18.62 -0.46 1.30
C LEU A 13 -19.42 0.84 1.34
N ILE A 14 -18.78 1.97 1.06
CA ILE A 14 -19.42 3.30 1.07
C ILE A 14 -19.26 3.93 -0.31
N ASP A 15 -20.33 3.91 -1.10
CA ASP A 15 -20.35 4.50 -2.44
C ASP A 15 -21.76 4.94 -2.81
N ALA A 16 -21.91 6.20 -3.26
CA ALA A 16 -23.19 6.75 -3.70
C ALA A 16 -23.69 6.14 -5.02
N ASN A 17 -22.80 5.57 -5.83
CA ASN A 17 -23.15 4.88 -7.06
C ASN A 17 -23.64 3.45 -6.77
N VAL A 18 -24.94 3.31 -6.60
CA VAL A 18 -25.59 2.04 -6.24
C VAL A 18 -25.34 0.93 -7.27
N PHE A 19 -25.24 1.26 -8.56
CA PHE A 19 -25.00 0.28 -9.62
C PHE A 19 -23.58 -0.30 -9.52
N PHE A 20 -22.61 0.57 -9.33
CA PHE A 20 -21.22 0.17 -9.16
C PHE A 20 -21.03 -0.59 -7.84
N ALA A 21 -21.58 -0.08 -6.74
CA ALA A 21 -21.54 -0.72 -5.44
C ALA A 21 -22.14 -2.12 -5.45
N ARG A 22 -23.25 -2.33 -6.18
CA ARG A 22 -23.85 -3.66 -6.33
C ARG A 22 -22.91 -4.64 -7.01
N ARG A 23 -22.26 -4.24 -8.10
CA ARG A 23 -21.31 -5.09 -8.83
C ARG A 23 -20.10 -5.45 -7.96
N ILE A 24 -19.54 -4.50 -7.22
CA ILE A 24 -18.45 -4.78 -6.26
C ILE A 24 -18.93 -5.69 -5.13
N THR A 25 -20.15 -5.45 -4.60
CA THR A 25 -20.73 -6.32 -3.57
C THR A 25 -20.85 -7.76 -4.06
N ASP A 26 -21.32 -7.97 -5.27
CA ASP A 26 -21.47 -9.31 -5.85
C ASP A 26 -20.11 -9.99 -6.04
N ALA A 27 -19.10 -9.25 -6.52
CA ALA A 27 -17.74 -9.75 -6.67
C ALA A 27 -17.07 -10.07 -5.31
N LEU A 28 -17.21 -9.22 -4.31
CA LEU A 28 -16.69 -9.46 -2.95
C LEU A 28 -17.35 -10.68 -2.28
N LYS A 29 -18.65 -10.89 -2.51
CA LYS A 29 -19.36 -12.08 -2.02
C LYS A 29 -18.85 -13.37 -2.68
N GLN A 30 -18.49 -13.32 -3.96
CA GLN A 30 -17.85 -14.46 -4.64
C GLN A 30 -16.48 -14.79 -4.05
N GLU A 31 -15.75 -13.77 -3.56
CA GLU A 31 -14.48 -13.96 -2.83
C GLU A 31 -14.65 -14.38 -1.36
N GLY A 32 -15.89 -14.53 -0.88
CA GLY A 32 -16.23 -15.06 0.45
C GLY A 32 -16.45 -14.00 1.54
N PHE A 33 -16.58 -12.72 1.18
CA PHE A 33 -16.82 -11.64 2.14
C PHE A 33 -18.32 -11.40 2.39
N GLU A 34 -18.64 -11.03 3.63
CA GLU A 34 -19.91 -10.37 3.93
C GLU A 34 -19.77 -8.88 3.59
N VAL A 35 -20.72 -8.30 2.87
CA VAL A 35 -20.66 -6.90 2.46
C VAL A 35 -21.87 -6.13 2.94
N VAL A 36 -21.62 -5.06 3.65
CA VAL A 36 -22.62 -4.06 4.03
C VAL A 36 -22.36 -2.80 3.20
N HIS A 37 -23.36 -2.38 2.43
CA HIS A 37 -23.26 -1.21 1.56
C HIS A 37 -24.06 -0.03 2.14
N SER A 38 -23.42 1.13 2.14
CA SER A 38 -24.05 2.41 2.45
C SER A 38 -23.79 3.43 1.33
N THR A 39 -24.78 4.23 1.02
CA THR A 39 -24.64 5.36 0.09
C THR A 39 -24.20 6.66 0.75
N GLN A 40 -24.15 6.68 2.09
CA GLN A 40 -23.86 7.86 2.91
C GLN A 40 -22.84 7.50 4.00
N SER A 41 -21.81 8.30 4.13
CA SER A 41 -20.73 8.07 5.09
C SER A 41 -21.21 8.25 6.54
N GLY A 42 -22.05 9.24 6.81
CA GLY A 42 -22.58 9.47 8.17
C GLY A 42 -23.32 8.25 8.71
N TYR A 43 -24.16 7.62 7.89
CA TYR A 43 -24.84 6.37 8.27
C TYR A 43 -23.87 5.20 8.43
N ALA A 44 -22.88 5.10 7.54
CA ALA A 44 -21.86 4.07 7.65
C ALA A 44 -21.04 4.18 8.94
N LEU A 45 -20.72 5.40 9.39
CA LEU A 45 -20.02 5.63 10.67
C LEU A 45 -20.84 5.18 11.88
N THR A 46 -22.17 5.36 11.87
CA THR A 46 -23.01 4.85 12.98
C THR A 46 -23.00 3.33 13.06
N MET A 47 -22.77 2.63 11.95
CA MET A 47 -22.69 1.16 11.95
C MET A 47 -21.43 0.66 12.68
N LEU A 48 -20.35 1.43 12.68
CA LEU A 48 -19.10 1.09 13.38
C LEU A 48 -19.26 1.06 14.91
N GLU A 49 -20.28 1.71 15.45
CA GLU A 49 -20.60 1.63 16.89
C GLU A 49 -21.02 0.21 17.32
N TYR A 50 -21.65 -0.52 16.40
CA TYR A 50 -22.26 -1.83 16.65
C TYR A 50 -21.43 -2.99 16.12
N ASP A 51 -20.65 -2.77 15.06
CA ASP A 51 -19.92 -3.83 14.39
C ASP A 51 -18.61 -3.30 13.79
N THR A 52 -17.54 -4.09 13.88
CA THR A 52 -16.21 -3.73 13.39
C THR A 52 -15.92 -4.53 12.13
N PRO A 53 -15.86 -3.88 10.94
CA PRO A 53 -15.55 -4.57 9.69
C PRO A 53 -14.05 -4.91 9.60
N SER A 54 -13.72 -5.87 8.75
CA SER A 54 -12.32 -6.21 8.41
C SER A 54 -11.66 -5.13 7.55
N ALA A 55 -12.44 -4.36 6.79
CA ALA A 55 -12.01 -3.17 6.05
C ALA A 55 -13.19 -2.26 5.73
N ILE A 56 -12.89 -0.98 5.55
CA ILE A 56 -13.81 0.03 5.00
C ILE A 56 -13.31 0.37 3.60
N VAL A 57 -14.17 0.18 2.59
CA VAL A 57 -13.91 0.57 1.20
C VAL A 57 -14.78 1.77 0.89
N CYS A 58 -14.19 2.94 0.67
CA CYS A 58 -14.91 4.19 0.56
C CYS A 58 -14.59 4.95 -0.72
N SER A 59 -15.61 5.44 -1.38
CA SER A 59 -15.47 6.28 -2.57
C SER A 59 -14.86 7.65 -2.25
N THR A 60 -13.93 8.10 -3.09
CA THR A 60 -13.36 9.45 -3.05
C THR A 60 -14.33 10.52 -3.55
N SER A 61 -15.44 10.12 -4.23
CA SER A 61 -16.40 11.04 -4.83
C SER A 61 -17.60 11.37 -3.93
N LEU A 62 -17.63 10.95 -2.69
CA LEU A 62 -18.68 11.31 -1.74
C LEU A 62 -18.60 12.79 -1.36
N ARG A 63 -19.76 13.42 -1.20
CA ARG A 63 -19.84 14.88 -1.01
C ARG A 63 -19.61 15.34 0.42
N GLU A 64 -20.00 14.54 1.41
CA GLU A 64 -19.93 14.92 2.83
C GLU A 64 -18.59 14.47 3.43
N ILE A 65 -18.49 13.18 3.72
CA ILE A 65 -17.26 12.54 4.22
C ILE A 65 -16.84 11.53 3.17
N ASN A 66 -15.75 11.76 2.49
CA ASN A 66 -15.22 10.87 1.47
C ASN A 66 -14.08 10.01 2.02
N ALA A 67 -13.45 9.19 1.18
CA ALA A 67 -12.38 8.28 1.59
C ALA A 67 -11.20 8.99 2.27
N HIS A 68 -10.91 10.25 1.91
CA HIS A 68 -9.80 11.00 2.49
C HIS A 68 -10.10 11.54 3.89
N ASP A 69 -11.38 11.71 4.23
CA ASP A 69 -11.80 12.24 5.52
C ASP A 69 -11.99 11.14 6.58
N LEU A 70 -12.13 9.88 6.13
CA LEU A 70 -12.46 8.74 7.01
C LEU A 70 -11.32 8.28 7.92
N PRO A 71 -10.05 8.16 7.49
CA PRO A 71 -9.00 7.58 8.33
C PRO A 71 -8.85 8.28 9.68
N PRO A 72 -8.77 9.62 9.78
CA PRO A 72 -8.66 10.28 11.07
C PRO A 72 -9.88 10.05 11.98
N ILE A 73 -11.07 9.88 11.39
CA ILE A 73 -12.31 9.62 12.14
C ILE A 73 -12.32 8.18 12.66
N VAL A 74 -12.03 7.22 11.78
CA VAL A 74 -12.06 5.77 12.09
C VAL A 74 -10.95 5.42 13.09
N HIS A 75 -9.76 5.98 12.92
CA HIS A 75 -8.62 5.68 13.77
C HIS A 75 -8.61 6.42 15.12
N ALA A 76 -9.50 7.40 15.31
CA ALA A 76 -9.67 8.08 16.60
C ALA A 76 -10.32 7.19 17.68
N ASP A 77 -11.14 6.22 17.28
CA ASP A 77 -11.76 5.26 18.21
C ASP A 77 -10.86 4.02 18.35
N PRO A 78 -10.43 3.65 19.57
CA PRO A 78 -9.64 2.44 19.81
C PRO A 78 -10.25 1.14 19.27
N LYS A 79 -11.58 1.06 19.15
CA LYS A 79 -12.28 -0.11 18.61
C LYS A 79 -12.06 -0.28 17.11
N THR A 80 -11.94 0.81 16.38
CA THR A 80 -11.82 0.83 14.91
C THR A 80 -10.45 1.29 14.42
N ALA A 81 -9.55 1.67 15.33
CA ALA A 81 -8.21 2.16 15.00
C ALA A 81 -7.37 1.20 14.13
N HIS A 82 -7.66 -0.10 14.19
CA HIS A 82 -6.99 -1.14 13.42
C HIS A 82 -7.67 -1.43 12.07
N VAL A 83 -8.84 -0.84 11.80
CA VAL A 83 -9.61 -1.10 10.57
C VAL A 83 -9.00 -0.33 9.41
N PRO A 84 -8.51 -1.00 8.37
CA PRO A 84 -7.96 -0.31 7.22
C PRO A 84 -9.07 0.39 6.41
N VAL A 85 -8.79 1.62 6.00
CA VAL A 85 -9.63 2.38 5.06
C VAL A 85 -9.00 2.31 3.68
N ILE A 86 -9.69 1.72 2.72
CA ILE A 86 -9.28 1.61 1.32
C ILE A 86 -10.06 2.64 0.51
N ALA A 87 -9.35 3.53 -0.15
CA ALA A 87 -9.96 4.53 -1.02
C ALA A 87 -10.32 3.91 -2.38
N LEU A 88 -11.50 4.26 -2.89
CA LEU A 88 -12.00 3.78 -4.17
C LEU A 88 -12.35 5.00 -5.06
N GLY A 89 -11.58 5.22 -6.12
CA GLY A 89 -11.70 6.46 -6.90
C GLY A 89 -11.44 6.28 -8.38
N GLU A 90 -11.52 7.40 -9.10
CA GLU A 90 -11.11 7.53 -10.49
C GLU A 90 -10.00 8.57 -10.55
N GLY A 91 -8.81 8.18 -10.94
CA GLY A 91 -7.66 9.08 -11.01
C GLY A 91 -6.36 8.29 -11.05
N GLY A 92 -5.31 8.93 -11.58
CA GLY A 92 -3.98 8.33 -11.61
C GLY A 92 -3.22 8.58 -10.30
N ASP A 93 -1.91 8.70 -10.42
CA ASP A 93 -0.96 8.81 -9.32
C ASP A 93 -1.29 9.93 -8.32
N GLN A 94 -1.89 11.05 -8.77
CA GLN A 94 -2.29 12.13 -7.86
C GLN A 94 -3.40 11.72 -6.89
N ALA A 95 -4.38 10.93 -7.33
CA ALA A 95 -5.46 10.45 -6.48
C ALA A 95 -4.96 9.38 -5.49
N LEU A 96 -4.11 8.48 -5.96
CA LEU A 96 -3.38 7.52 -5.14
C LEU A 96 -2.58 8.24 -4.03
N MET A 97 -1.80 9.25 -4.40
CA MET A 97 -1.01 10.05 -3.47
C MET A 97 -1.87 10.77 -2.42
N ALA A 98 -3.01 11.34 -2.85
CA ALA A 98 -3.94 11.99 -1.95
C ALA A 98 -4.53 11.00 -0.94
N ALA A 99 -4.87 9.78 -1.37
CA ALA A 99 -5.39 8.74 -0.50
C ALA A 99 -4.38 8.35 0.60
N PHE A 100 -3.14 8.10 0.24
CA PHE A 100 -2.11 7.75 1.23
C PHE A 100 -1.81 8.91 2.20
N ARG A 101 -1.75 10.15 1.72
CA ARG A 101 -1.54 11.32 2.59
C ARG A 101 -2.65 11.51 3.62
N SER A 102 -3.86 11.08 3.29
CA SER A 102 -5.01 11.13 4.21
C SER A 102 -5.06 9.97 5.19
N GLY A 103 -4.14 9.01 5.08
CA GLY A 103 -4.06 7.83 5.96
C GLY A 103 -4.86 6.63 5.45
N CYS A 104 -5.30 6.62 4.18
CA CYS A 104 -5.86 5.41 3.58
C CYS A 104 -4.79 4.32 3.49
N ALA A 105 -5.19 3.10 3.77
CA ALA A 105 -4.31 1.94 3.74
C ALA A 105 -4.02 1.46 2.30
N ASP A 106 -4.94 1.77 1.36
CA ASP A 106 -4.76 1.47 -0.06
C ASP A 106 -5.68 2.38 -0.92
N TYR A 107 -5.41 2.40 -2.23
CA TYR A 107 -6.22 3.09 -3.23
C TYR A 107 -6.50 2.17 -4.42
N LEU A 108 -7.77 1.99 -4.77
CA LEU A 108 -8.20 1.18 -5.89
C LEU A 108 -8.89 2.04 -6.95
N ASP A 109 -8.48 1.86 -8.19
CA ASP A 109 -9.10 2.57 -9.32
C ASP A 109 -10.37 1.84 -9.76
N LYS A 110 -11.48 2.57 -9.82
CA LYS A 110 -12.80 2.03 -10.27
C LYS A 110 -12.77 1.47 -11.68
N ARG A 111 -11.82 1.94 -12.52
CA ARG A 111 -11.64 1.48 -13.90
C ARG A 111 -11.14 0.05 -14.01
N LEU A 112 -10.55 -0.51 -12.94
CA LEU A 112 -10.08 -1.91 -12.91
C LEU A 112 -11.21 -2.94 -13.05
N GLY A 113 -12.43 -2.54 -12.76
CA GLY A 113 -13.58 -3.43 -12.75
C GLY A 113 -13.79 -4.16 -11.41
N PRO A 114 -15.03 -4.58 -11.13
CA PRO A 114 -15.42 -5.12 -9.82
C PRO A 114 -14.67 -6.37 -9.39
N GLU A 115 -14.42 -7.27 -10.32
CA GLU A 115 -13.79 -8.55 -10.07
C GLU A 115 -12.33 -8.40 -9.64
N LEU A 116 -11.59 -7.51 -10.33
CA LEU A 116 -10.20 -7.24 -9.99
C LEU A 116 -10.10 -6.45 -8.68
N ILE A 117 -10.99 -5.48 -8.46
CA ILE A 117 -11.07 -4.74 -7.19
C ILE A 117 -11.32 -5.70 -6.02
N ALA A 118 -12.26 -6.65 -6.16
CA ALA A 118 -12.55 -7.63 -5.11
C ALA A 118 -11.34 -8.54 -4.83
N THR A 119 -10.64 -8.98 -5.87
CA THR A 119 -9.42 -9.78 -5.74
C THR A 119 -8.31 -8.98 -5.03
N GLN A 120 -8.13 -7.72 -5.34
CA GLN A 120 -7.14 -6.85 -4.70
C GLN A 120 -7.46 -6.65 -3.21
N ILE A 121 -8.71 -6.38 -2.86
CA ILE A 121 -9.15 -6.27 -1.46
C ILE A 121 -8.87 -7.57 -0.70
N LYS A 122 -9.16 -8.73 -1.30
CA LYS A 122 -8.87 -10.04 -0.71
C LYS A 122 -7.37 -10.23 -0.46
N ASN A 123 -6.54 -9.92 -1.45
CA ASN A 123 -5.09 -10.04 -1.33
C ASN A 123 -4.54 -9.10 -0.26
N PHE A 124 -5.00 -7.85 -0.23
CA PHE A 124 -4.65 -6.88 0.81
C PHE A 124 -4.99 -7.40 2.21
N LEU A 125 -6.20 -7.91 2.43
CA LEU A 125 -6.62 -8.44 3.73
C LEU A 125 -5.87 -9.71 4.12
N ARG A 126 -5.54 -10.57 3.16
CA ARG A 126 -4.74 -11.78 3.41
C ARG A 126 -3.32 -11.43 3.84
N SER A 127 -2.65 -10.52 3.16
CA SER A 127 -1.30 -10.07 3.50
C SER A 127 -1.25 -9.41 4.88
N ASN A 128 -2.31 -8.70 5.25
CA ASN A 128 -2.43 -8.08 6.58
C ASN A 128 -2.76 -9.10 7.68
N ALA A 129 -3.46 -10.21 7.37
CA ALA A 129 -3.77 -11.25 8.34
C ALA A 129 -2.56 -12.13 8.69
N GLU A 130 -1.61 -12.27 7.77
CA GLU A 130 -0.42 -13.11 7.95
C GLU A 130 0.76 -12.39 8.66
N GLY A 131 0.70 -11.07 8.86
CA GLY A 131 1.84 -10.32 9.40
C GLY A 131 1.58 -8.97 10.07
N PHE A 132 0.36 -8.46 10.06
CA PHE A 132 0.09 -7.17 10.69
C PHE A 132 -0.24 -7.33 12.18
N GLN A 133 0.78 -7.29 13.04
CA GLN A 133 0.56 -6.90 14.43
C GLN A 133 0.36 -5.38 14.45
N PRO A 134 -0.78 -4.86 14.98
CA PRO A 134 -0.93 -3.44 15.16
C PRO A 134 0.14 -2.99 16.15
N VAL A 135 1.14 -2.27 15.68
CA VAL A 135 2.04 -1.52 16.55
C VAL A 135 1.15 -0.51 17.26
N GLN A 136 1.02 -0.66 18.58
CA GLN A 136 0.31 0.28 19.42
C GLN A 136 0.81 1.68 19.11
N MET A 137 -0.08 2.53 18.58
CA MET A 137 0.17 3.94 18.44
C MET A 137 0.29 4.57 19.82
N LEU A 138 1.51 4.72 20.33
CA LEU A 138 1.80 5.75 21.31
C LEU A 138 1.82 7.09 20.57
N GLY A 139 0.91 7.95 21.00
CA GLY A 139 0.56 9.22 20.40
C GLY A 139 1.73 10.06 19.93
N SER A 140 1.64 10.47 18.71
CA SER A 140 1.93 11.76 18.07
C SER A 140 2.11 11.59 16.56
N SER A 141 1.32 12.28 15.79
CA SER A 141 1.47 12.83 14.41
C SER A 141 2.40 12.16 13.36
N ASP A 142 2.61 10.85 13.36
CA ASP A 142 3.42 10.17 12.36
C ASP A 142 2.62 9.08 11.65
N THR A 143 2.02 9.46 10.53
CA THR A 143 1.26 8.56 9.65
C THR A 143 2.24 7.62 8.95
N ALA A 144 2.31 6.37 9.37
CA ALA A 144 3.04 5.34 8.63
C ALA A 144 2.38 5.13 7.26
N LEU A 145 3.14 5.26 6.18
CA LEU A 145 2.72 4.91 4.85
C LEU A 145 2.99 3.43 4.63
N SER A 146 2.00 2.66 4.22
CA SER A 146 2.20 1.25 3.86
C SER A 146 1.34 0.88 2.65
N GLY A 147 1.81 -0.07 1.86
CA GLY A 147 1.11 -0.53 0.67
C GLY A 147 1.71 -1.80 0.08
N ASN A 148 1.13 -2.23 -1.04
CA ASN A 148 1.59 -3.38 -1.79
C ASN A 148 2.33 -2.89 -3.05
N LEU A 149 3.47 -3.54 -3.36
CA LEU A 149 4.29 -3.24 -4.54
C LEU A 149 3.62 -3.61 -5.87
N SER A 150 2.53 -4.41 -5.85
CA SER A 150 1.72 -4.67 -7.03
C SER A 150 0.92 -3.45 -7.52
N HIS A 151 0.74 -2.45 -6.66
CA HIS A 151 -0.09 -1.26 -6.96
C HIS A 151 0.75 -0.01 -7.17
N MET A 152 1.88 0.04 -6.52
CA MET A 152 2.85 1.12 -6.64
C MET A 152 4.24 0.51 -6.62
N ASP A 153 4.95 0.61 -7.72
CA ASP A 153 6.30 0.12 -7.81
C ASP A 153 7.24 0.85 -6.83
N LEU A 154 8.31 0.21 -6.46
CA LEU A 154 9.26 0.79 -5.50
C LEU A 154 9.85 2.13 -5.98
N PRO A 155 10.21 2.30 -7.28
CA PRO A 155 10.61 3.60 -7.82
C PRO A 155 9.60 4.71 -7.55
N GLY A 156 8.31 4.43 -7.73
CA GLY A 156 7.22 5.38 -7.44
C GLY A 156 7.15 5.75 -5.96
N VAL A 157 7.28 4.78 -5.05
CA VAL A 157 7.31 5.04 -3.60
C VAL A 157 8.52 5.91 -3.23
N VAL A 158 9.71 5.58 -3.71
CA VAL A 158 10.94 6.35 -3.46
C VAL A 158 10.82 7.76 -4.01
N GLN A 159 10.31 7.91 -5.23
CA GLN A 159 10.10 9.22 -5.86
C GLN A 159 9.10 10.08 -5.08
N MET A 160 8.03 9.46 -4.56
CA MET A 160 7.08 10.12 -3.67
C MET A 160 7.73 10.64 -2.41
N LEU A 161 8.45 9.79 -1.67
CA LEU A 161 9.12 10.16 -0.43
C LEU A 161 10.15 11.27 -0.65
N THR A 162 10.87 11.22 -1.79
CA THR A 162 11.81 12.25 -2.22
C THR A 162 11.10 13.58 -2.51
N HIS A 163 10.03 13.55 -3.30
CA HIS A 163 9.30 14.75 -3.70
C HIS A 163 8.60 15.43 -2.52
N THR A 164 8.04 14.64 -1.61
CA THR A 164 7.38 15.14 -0.38
C THR A 164 8.36 15.46 0.75
N ARG A 165 9.68 15.31 0.51
CA ARG A 165 10.75 15.56 1.46
C ARG A 165 10.57 14.85 2.80
N GLN A 166 10.13 13.61 2.75
CA GLN A 166 9.93 12.81 3.96
C GLN A 166 11.27 12.43 4.62
N SER A 167 11.24 12.29 5.95
CA SER A 167 12.34 11.72 6.74
C SER A 167 11.82 10.54 7.51
N GLY A 168 12.51 9.38 7.40
CA GLY A 168 12.06 8.13 8.01
C GLY A 168 12.72 6.91 7.37
N ALA A 169 12.25 5.73 7.71
CA ALA A 169 12.71 4.46 7.16
C ALA A 169 11.62 3.79 6.32
N LEU A 170 11.96 3.40 5.11
CA LEU A 170 11.14 2.59 4.21
C LEU A 170 11.57 1.14 4.31
N TYR A 171 10.73 0.33 4.91
CA TYR A 171 10.87 -1.13 4.94
C TYR A 171 10.21 -1.71 3.70
N VAL A 172 10.89 -2.62 3.04
CA VAL A 172 10.43 -3.33 1.85
C VAL A 172 10.56 -4.82 2.10
N ASN A 173 9.45 -5.54 1.95
CA ASN A 173 9.42 -6.99 2.05
C ASN A 173 8.91 -7.55 0.73
N ALA A 174 9.72 -8.36 0.06
CA ALA A 174 9.40 -9.00 -1.21
C ALA A 174 9.92 -10.44 -1.24
N ASN A 175 9.03 -11.40 -1.05
CA ASN A 175 9.20 -12.86 -1.11
C ASN A 175 10.35 -13.51 -0.30
N ALA A 176 11.57 -13.09 -0.43
CA ALA A 176 12.74 -13.65 0.27
C ALA A 176 13.73 -12.57 0.66
N ILE A 177 13.36 -11.31 0.45
CA ILE A 177 14.25 -10.17 0.65
C ILE A 177 13.56 -9.14 1.52
N ASP A 178 14.23 -8.82 2.61
CA ASP A 178 13.94 -7.70 3.47
C ASP A 178 14.94 -6.60 3.15
N GLY A 179 14.43 -5.44 2.78
CA GLY A 179 15.22 -4.24 2.54
C GLY A 179 14.76 -3.09 3.41
N ILE A 180 15.69 -2.22 3.79
CA ILE A 180 15.41 -0.99 4.49
C ILE A 180 16.12 0.18 3.81
N VAL A 181 15.40 1.29 3.61
CA VAL A 181 15.93 2.52 2.99
C VAL A 181 15.60 3.71 3.87
N PHE A 182 16.61 4.42 4.34
CA PHE A 182 16.45 5.60 5.18
C PHE A 182 16.47 6.89 4.36
N PHE A 183 15.56 7.78 4.72
CA PHE A 183 15.38 9.08 4.09
C PHE A 183 15.61 10.20 5.10
N GLU A 184 16.28 11.26 4.65
CA GLU A 184 16.41 12.52 5.38
C GLU A 184 16.05 13.68 4.44
N SER A 185 14.97 14.39 4.75
CA SER A 185 14.44 15.49 3.91
C SER A 185 14.26 15.10 2.44
N GLY A 186 13.82 13.88 2.19
CA GLY A 186 13.59 13.30 0.86
C GLY A 186 14.84 12.74 0.17
N ASN A 187 16.02 12.81 0.80
CA ASN A 187 17.23 12.21 0.26
C ASN A 187 17.44 10.82 0.88
N VAL A 188 17.80 9.84 0.07
CA VAL A 188 18.23 8.54 0.57
C VAL A 188 19.60 8.72 1.24
N THR A 189 19.72 8.29 2.48
CA THR A 189 20.95 8.47 3.28
C THR A 189 21.64 7.14 3.61
N HIS A 190 20.83 6.07 3.76
CA HIS A 190 21.35 4.75 4.10
C HIS A 190 20.39 3.69 3.54
N ALA A 191 20.91 2.51 3.20
CA ALA A 191 20.10 1.37 2.84
C ALA A 191 20.80 0.07 3.21
N GLU A 192 20.02 -0.96 3.53
CA GLU A 192 20.47 -2.32 3.81
C GLU A 192 19.58 -3.34 3.08
N CYS A 193 20.18 -4.38 2.52
CA CYS A 193 19.49 -5.50 1.88
C CYS A 193 20.34 -6.76 1.98
N GLY A 194 19.99 -7.65 2.89
CA GLY A 194 20.85 -8.81 3.22
C GLY A 194 22.24 -8.34 3.68
N ASP A 195 23.28 -8.78 3.00
CA ASP A 195 24.68 -8.39 3.30
C ASP A 195 25.10 -7.09 2.60
N LEU A 196 24.24 -6.50 1.75
CA LEU A 196 24.53 -5.27 0.99
C LEU A 196 24.15 -4.04 1.79
N VAL A 197 24.97 -2.98 1.67
CA VAL A 197 24.76 -1.69 2.33
C VAL A 197 25.01 -0.55 1.35
N GLY A 198 24.24 0.54 1.50
CA GLY A 198 24.42 1.76 0.71
C GLY A 198 23.84 1.68 -0.70
N ASP A 199 24.55 2.22 -1.68
CA ASP A 199 24.10 2.32 -3.07
C ASP A 199 23.74 0.94 -3.66
N ASP A 200 24.54 -0.09 -3.39
CA ASP A 200 24.32 -1.44 -3.90
C ASP A 200 23.07 -2.08 -3.28
N ALA A 201 22.78 -1.81 -2.01
CA ALA A 201 21.56 -2.25 -1.35
C ALA A 201 20.31 -1.64 -2.01
N VAL A 202 20.33 -0.33 -2.32
CA VAL A 202 19.21 0.34 -3.01
C VAL A 202 18.97 -0.28 -4.39
N VAL A 203 20.04 -0.45 -5.18
CA VAL A 203 19.95 -1.07 -6.52
C VAL A 203 19.37 -2.48 -6.41
N GLN A 204 19.83 -3.27 -5.44
CA GLN A 204 19.36 -4.64 -5.24
C GLN A 204 17.87 -4.68 -4.86
N ILE A 205 17.42 -3.85 -3.91
CA ILE A 205 16.00 -3.74 -3.52
C ILE A 205 15.14 -3.41 -4.75
N VAL A 206 15.54 -2.43 -5.55
CA VAL A 206 14.81 -2.03 -6.75
C VAL A 206 14.73 -3.16 -7.77
N LYS A 207 15.84 -3.86 -8.03
CA LYS A 207 15.89 -4.99 -8.95
C LYS A 207 14.94 -6.11 -8.53
N PHE A 208 14.93 -6.45 -7.25
CA PHE A 208 14.04 -7.51 -6.74
C PHE A 208 12.56 -7.11 -6.75
N CYS A 209 12.25 -5.84 -6.53
CA CYS A 209 10.88 -5.37 -6.51
C CYS A 209 10.31 -5.10 -7.91
N ASN A 210 11.15 -4.99 -8.93
CA ASN A 210 10.70 -4.71 -10.28
C ASN A 210 10.05 -5.95 -10.92
N GLY A 211 8.79 -5.81 -11.34
CA GLY A 211 8.03 -6.90 -11.97
C GLY A 211 7.48 -7.96 -11.00
N MET A 212 7.58 -7.76 -9.69
CA MET A 212 6.98 -8.66 -8.71
C MET A 212 5.49 -8.41 -8.56
N GLU A 213 4.70 -9.49 -8.66
CA GLU A 213 3.25 -9.47 -8.40
C GLU A 213 2.89 -9.44 -6.90
N SER A 214 3.87 -9.68 -6.01
CA SER A 214 3.66 -9.71 -4.56
C SER A 214 4.83 -9.10 -3.80
N GLY A 215 4.53 -8.17 -2.92
CA GLY A 215 5.48 -7.51 -2.04
C GLY A 215 4.79 -6.38 -1.30
N SER A 216 5.31 -6.01 -0.15
CA SER A 216 4.77 -4.92 0.67
C SER A 216 5.85 -3.93 1.06
N TYR A 217 5.44 -2.70 1.28
CA TYR A 217 6.31 -1.68 1.84
C TYR A 217 5.64 -0.98 3.02
N LYS A 218 6.47 -0.48 3.93
CA LYS A 218 6.04 0.32 5.07
C LYS A 218 7.05 1.43 5.31
N PHE A 219 6.59 2.66 5.33
CA PHE A 219 7.40 3.82 5.71
C PHE A 219 7.07 4.24 7.14
N LEU A 220 8.09 4.36 7.96
CA LEU A 220 8.01 4.84 9.34
C LEU A 220 8.67 6.21 9.42
N PRO A 221 7.89 7.30 9.56
CA PRO A 221 8.42 8.63 9.74
C PRO A 221 9.26 8.76 11.02
N GLY A 222 10.25 9.65 11.01
CA GLY A 222 11.05 9.98 12.18
C GLY A 222 12.17 8.98 12.50
N GLU A 223 12.23 7.82 11.86
CA GLU A 223 13.38 6.92 11.98
C GLU A 223 14.58 7.44 11.18
N SER A 224 15.78 7.30 11.72
CA SER A 224 17.01 7.75 11.10
C SER A 224 18.12 6.70 11.20
N ALA A 225 18.96 6.60 10.19
CA ALA A 225 20.16 5.78 10.24
C ALA A 225 21.28 6.46 11.03
N ALA A 226 22.05 5.66 11.75
CA ALA A 226 23.22 6.17 12.49
C ALA A 226 24.38 6.59 11.55
N THR A 227 24.42 6.03 10.35
CA THR A 227 25.49 6.26 9.36
C THR A 227 24.92 6.58 8.00
N ARG A 228 25.61 7.40 7.24
CA ARG A 228 25.28 7.68 5.85
C ARG A 228 26.14 6.80 4.93
N THR A 229 25.51 5.94 4.16
CA THR A 229 26.20 5.02 3.23
C THR A 229 25.78 5.22 1.78
N VAL A 230 24.67 5.91 1.53
CA VAL A 230 24.22 6.26 0.20
C VAL A 230 24.81 7.60 -0.20
N LEU A 231 25.53 7.62 -1.32
CA LEU A 231 26.27 8.79 -1.82
C LEU A 231 25.65 9.41 -3.07
N ARG A 232 24.88 8.61 -3.83
CA ARG A 232 24.20 9.06 -5.05
C ARG A 232 22.78 9.53 -4.73
N SER A 233 22.20 10.31 -5.64
CA SER A 233 20.80 10.71 -5.51
C SER A 233 19.86 9.53 -5.75
N ALA A 234 18.66 9.57 -5.15
CA ALA A 234 17.63 8.55 -5.36
C ALA A 234 17.34 8.34 -6.86
N THR A 235 17.27 9.42 -7.63
CA THR A 235 17.03 9.38 -9.08
C THR A 235 18.13 8.64 -9.83
N GLU A 236 19.40 8.90 -9.50
CA GLU A 236 20.53 8.21 -10.13
C GLU A 236 20.53 6.71 -9.80
N LEU A 237 20.23 6.36 -8.55
CA LEU A 237 20.15 4.96 -8.11
C LEU A 237 19.00 4.22 -8.82
N MET A 238 17.83 4.84 -8.95
CA MET A 238 16.70 4.28 -9.69
C MET A 238 17.03 4.06 -11.17
N LEU A 239 17.64 5.05 -11.82
CA LEU A 239 18.05 4.95 -13.22
C LEU A 239 19.11 3.85 -13.42
N ASN A 240 20.07 3.74 -12.50
CA ASN A 240 21.08 2.68 -12.56
C ASN A 240 20.46 1.28 -12.41
N ALA A 241 19.55 1.11 -11.44
CA ALA A 241 18.86 -0.15 -11.22
C ALA A 241 18.03 -0.58 -12.44
N LEU A 242 17.28 0.34 -13.05
CA LEU A 242 16.47 0.08 -14.24
C LEU A 242 17.36 -0.26 -15.45
N ARG A 243 18.49 0.41 -15.62
CA ARG A 243 19.44 0.12 -16.69
C ARG A 243 20.05 -1.28 -16.55
N GLU A 244 20.45 -1.66 -15.33
CA GLU A 244 20.99 -3.01 -15.09
C GLU A 244 19.93 -4.10 -15.31
N LEU A 245 18.65 -3.83 -15.04
CA LEU A 245 17.54 -4.73 -15.36
C LEU A 245 17.37 -4.89 -16.89
N ASP A 246 17.42 -3.79 -17.64
CA ASP A 246 17.33 -3.82 -19.09
C ASP A 246 18.50 -4.56 -19.76
N GLU A 247 19.69 -4.44 -19.18
CA GLU A 247 20.88 -5.15 -19.65
C GLU A 247 20.77 -6.66 -19.36
N SER A 248 20.35 -7.07 -18.16
CA SER A 248 20.13 -8.47 -17.78
C SER A 248 19.05 -9.13 -18.64
N ALA A 249 17.94 -8.44 -18.92
CA ALA A 249 16.88 -8.96 -19.80
C ALA A 249 17.31 -9.15 -21.25
N LYS A 250 18.31 -8.38 -21.73
CA LYS A 250 18.88 -8.55 -23.08
C LYS A 250 19.82 -9.73 -23.17
N GLU A 251 20.60 -9.99 -22.09
CA GLU A 251 21.51 -11.14 -22.02
C GLU A 251 20.74 -12.47 -21.98
N GLU A 252 19.66 -12.56 -21.18
CA GLU A 252 18.80 -13.75 -21.13
C GLU A 252 18.12 -14.05 -22.47
N ASN A 253 17.68 -13.01 -23.22
CA ASN A 253 17.10 -13.17 -24.55
C ASN A 253 18.14 -13.54 -25.63
N ALA A 254 19.42 -13.24 -25.42
CA ALA A 254 20.50 -13.60 -26.34
C ALA A 254 20.97 -15.05 -26.15
N GLU A 255 20.87 -15.61 -24.96
CA GLU A 255 21.23 -17.00 -24.65
C GLU A 255 20.11 -18.02 -24.93
N GLY A 256 18.85 -17.56 -24.98
CA GLY A 256 17.66 -18.42 -25.26
C GLY A 256 17.36 -18.65 -26.75
N GLY A 257 18.19 -18.18 -27.67
CA GLY A 257 18.00 -18.21 -29.13
C GLY A 257 18.86 -19.25 -29.84
N PHE A 258 18.88 -20.50 -29.36
CA PHE A 258 19.44 -21.65 -30.10
C PHE A 258 18.46 -22.82 -30.12
#